data_6a871ccf556734b2ccb0e23f689c453b
#
_entry.id   6a871ccf556734b2ccb0e23f689c453b
#
_cell.length_a   1.000
_cell.length_b   1.000
_cell.length_c   1.000
_cell.angle_alpha   90.00
_cell.angle_beta   90.00
_cell.angle_gamma   90.00
#
_symmetry.space_group_name_H-M   'P 1'
#
loop_
_entity.id
_entity.type
_entity.pdbx_description
1 polymer ?
#
loop_
_entity_poly.entity_id
_entity_poly.type
_entity_poly.pdbx_seq_one_letter_code
_entity_poly.pdbx_strand_id
1 'polypeptide(L)'
;GNGAGFGDEIAVNSTSEIIGLGVAFIVLIFTFGSLVASGMPLVSAVIGVGLGALGMLIATHWIELNNMTPVLAIMIGLAVGIDYALFILSRYRSERRRMDGPDAAGMAVGTAGSSVVFAGATVFTALFALLIARIGFLTAMGLAAAGTVAIAVLVSLTLIPAMLGLLGDKAVSYTHLRAHET
;
A
#
# COMPACT_ATOMS: atom_id res chain seq x y z
N GLY A 1 -6.09 -8.70 -35.49
CA GLY A 1 -5.53 -9.30 -34.38
C GLY A 1 -5.04 -8.50 -33.20
N ASN A 2 -5.61 -7.30 -32.91
CA ASN A 2 -5.14 -6.51 -31.76
C ASN A 2 -5.67 -7.02 -30.40
N GLY A 3 -6.65 -7.92 -30.37
CA GLY A 3 -7.23 -8.44 -29.13
C GLY A 3 -6.36 -9.46 -28.41
N ALA A 4 -5.53 -10.23 -29.11
CA ALA A 4 -4.65 -11.23 -28.51
C ALA A 4 -3.47 -10.59 -27.76
N GLY A 5 -2.94 -9.46 -28.24
CA GLY A 5 -1.85 -8.73 -27.58
C GLY A 5 -2.24 -8.11 -26.24
N PHE A 6 -3.47 -7.62 -26.15
CA PHE A 6 -4.02 -7.06 -24.90
C PHE A 6 -4.17 -8.11 -23.81
N GLY A 7 -4.69 -9.29 -24.16
CA GLY A 7 -4.82 -10.37 -23.20
C GLY A 7 -3.49 -10.85 -22.67
N ASP A 8 -2.49 -10.95 -23.54
CA ASP A 8 -1.14 -11.38 -23.16
C ASP A 8 -0.44 -10.34 -22.28
N GLU A 9 -0.57 -9.04 -22.57
CA GLU A 9 -0.01 -7.97 -21.74
C GLU A 9 -0.62 -7.94 -20.35
N ILE A 10 -1.95 -8.06 -20.25
CA ILE A 10 -2.65 -8.12 -18.97
C ILE A 10 -2.23 -9.35 -18.18
N ALA A 11 -2.14 -10.51 -18.85
CA ALA A 11 -1.72 -11.76 -18.21
C ALA A 11 -0.28 -11.70 -17.70
N VAL A 12 0.65 -11.13 -18.47
CA VAL A 12 2.05 -10.95 -18.06
C VAL A 12 2.16 -10.00 -16.87
N ASN A 13 1.44 -8.87 -16.91
CA ASN A 13 1.43 -7.91 -15.82
C ASN A 13 0.82 -8.51 -14.54
N SER A 14 -0.30 -9.25 -14.67
CA SER A 14 -0.92 -9.93 -13.53
C SER A 14 -0.01 -10.99 -12.93
N THR A 15 0.72 -11.75 -13.77
CA THR A 15 1.69 -12.74 -13.31
C THR A 15 2.84 -12.07 -12.56
N SER A 16 3.37 -10.98 -13.08
CA SER A 16 4.44 -10.20 -12.44
C SER A 16 3.99 -9.63 -11.09
N GLU A 17 2.79 -9.11 -11.01
CA GLU A 17 2.20 -8.58 -9.78
C GLU A 17 2.02 -9.67 -8.73
N ILE A 18 1.51 -10.85 -9.13
CA ILE A 18 1.32 -11.99 -8.24
C ILE A 18 2.66 -12.49 -7.71
N ILE A 19 3.68 -12.59 -8.56
CA ILE A 19 5.04 -12.98 -8.16
C ILE A 19 5.61 -11.94 -7.19
N GLY A 20 5.45 -10.65 -7.51
CA GLY A 20 5.91 -9.56 -6.65
C GLY A 20 5.26 -9.58 -5.27
N LEU A 21 3.94 -9.77 -5.22
CA LEU A 21 3.21 -9.91 -3.95
C LEU A 21 3.65 -11.14 -3.17
N GLY A 22 3.86 -12.26 -3.85
CA GLY A 22 4.36 -13.49 -3.22
C GLY A 22 5.74 -13.31 -2.61
N VAL A 23 6.66 -12.69 -3.35
CA VAL A 23 8.00 -12.37 -2.84
C VAL A 23 7.93 -11.41 -1.66
N ALA A 24 7.11 -10.37 -1.75
CA ALA A 24 6.88 -9.41 -0.66
C ALA A 24 6.36 -10.11 0.59
N PHE A 25 5.40 -11.01 0.43
CA PHE A 25 4.83 -11.79 1.53
C PHE A 25 5.89 -12.66 2.21
N ILE A 26 6.72 -13.36 1.44
CA ILE A 26 7.83 -14.18 1.96
C ILE A 26 8.82 -13.30 2.74
N VAL A 27 9.22 -12.16 2.19
CA VAL A 27 10.13 -11.22 2.86
C VAL A 27 9.51 -10.72 4.17
N LEU A 28 8.23 -10.39 4.16
CA LEU A 28 7.52 -9.92 5.36
C LEU A 28 7.41 -11.02 6.42
N ILE A 29 7.18 -12.27 6.03
CA ILE A 29 7.16 -13.39 6.96
C ILE A 29 8.52 -13.53 7.66
N PHE A 30 9.61 -13.46 6.90
CA PHE A 30 10.96 -13.53 7.49
C PHE A 30 11.24 -12.32 8.40
N THR A 31 10.76 -11.14 8.03
CA THR A 31 10.99 -9.92 8.81
C THR A 31 10.18 -9.89 10.10
N PHE A 32 8.90 -10.24 10.05
CA PHE A 32 8.00 -10.15 11.20
C PHE A 32 7.81 -11.47 11.95
N GLY A 33 8.08 -12.61 11.32
CA GLY A 33 7.89 -13.91 11.93
C GLY A 33 6.44 -14.27 12.24
N SER A 34 5.46 -13.59 11.60
CA SER A 34 4.03 -13.79 11.82
C SER A 34 3.29 -13.70 10.50
N LEU A 35 2.39 -14.66 10.25
CA LEU A 35 1.53 -14.66 9.06
C LEU A 35 0.55 -13.47 9.09
N VAL A 36 0.00 -13.16 10.27
CA VAL A 36 -0.95 -12.06 10.43
C VAL A 36 -0.26 -10.72 10.19
N ALA A 37 0.91 -10.49 10.80
CA ALA A 37 1.67 -9.27 10.63
C ALA A 37 2.14 -9.08 9.19
N SER A 38 2.49 -10.18 8.50
CA SER A 38 2.92 -10.14 7.10
C SER A 38 1.76 -9.89 6.14
N GLY A 39 0.59 -10.42 6.44
CA GLY A 39 -0.61 -10.28 5.61
C GLY A 39 -1.25 -8.89 5.68
N MET A 40 -1.15 -8.20 6.82
CA MET A 40 -1.78 -6.90 7.02
C MET A 40 -1.36 -5.84 5.98
N PRO A 41 -0.05 -5.60 5.75
CA PRO A 41 0.36 -4.62 4.74
C PRO A 41 -0.10 -5.00 3.32
N LEU A 42 -0.09 -6.29 2.99
CA LEU A 42 -0.52 -6.78 1.67
C LEU A 42 -2.01 -6.56 1.45
N VAL A 43 -2.84 -6.88 2.44
CA VAL A 43 -4.29 -6.67 2.37
C VAL A 43 -4.59 -5.17 2.24
N SER A 44 -3.95 -4.34 3.05
CA SER A 44 -4.09 -2.88 2.98
C SER A 44 -3.72 -2.35 1.59
N ALA A 45 -2.60 -2.79 1.04
CA ALA A 45 -2.14 -2.35 -0.27
C ALA A 45 -3.10 -2.79 -1.39
N VAL A 46 -3.59 -4.03 -1.35
CA VAL A 46 -4.55 -4.54 -2.34
C VAL A 46 -5.86 -3.75 -2.30
N ILE A 47 -6.37 -3.46 -1.10
CA ILE A 47 -7.58 -2.64 -0.94
C ILE A 47 -7.34 -1.22 -1.47
N GLY A 48 -6.21 -0.62 -1.15
CA GLY A 48 -5.84 0.71 -1.65
C GLY A 48 -5.76 0.75 -3.17
N VAL A 49 -5.13 -0.25 -3.78
CA VAL A 49 -5.04 -0.37 -5.24
C VAL A 49 -6.41 -0.62 -5.86
N GLY A 50 -7.24 -1.45 -5.24
CA GLY A 50 -8.62 -1.68 -5.69
C GLY A 50 -9.44 -0.40 -5.71
N LEU A 51 -9.36 0.40 -4.65
CA LEU A 51 -10.03 1.70 -4.58
C LEU A 51 -9.46 2.68 -5.62
N GLY A 52 -8.14 2.68 -5.82
CA GLY A 52 -7.50 3.48 -6.85
C GLY A 52 -7.96 3.10 -8.25
N ALA A 53 -8.08 1.80 -8.52
CA ALA A 53 -8.57 1.29 -9.80
C ALA A 53 -10.03 1.71 -10.04
N LEU A 54 -10.89 1.64 -9.02
CA LEU A 54 -12.27 2.13 -9.11
C LEU A 54 -12.31 3.62 -9.39
N GLY A 55 -11.45 4.40 -8.73
CA GLY A 55 -11.32 5.84 -8.98
C GLY A 55 -10.91 6.13 -10.42
N MET A 56 -9.98 5.36 -10.97
CA MET A 56 -9.57 5.48 -12.37
C MET A 56 -10.70 5.14 -13.34
N LEU A 57 -11.48 4.09 -13.06
CA LEU A 57 -12.65 3.74 -13.88
C LEU A 57 -13.68 4.87 -13.89
N ILE A 58 -13.91 5.51 -12.76
CA ILE A 58 -14.79 6.68 -12.68
C ILE A 58 -14.20 7.84 -13.49
N ALA A 59 -12.90 8.07 -13.37
CA ALA A 59 -12.21 9.15 -14.08
C ALA A 59 -12.24 8.98 -15.61
N THR A 60 -12.33 7.75 -16.12
CA THR A 60 -12.41 7.48 -17.56
C THR A 60 -13.68 8.03 -18.21
N HIS A 61 -14.71 8.35 -17.43
CA HIS A 61 -15.90 9.03 -17.95
C HIS A 61 -15.62 10.48 -18.38
N TRP A 62 -14.58 11.09 -17.84
CA TRP A 62 -14.24 12.49 -18.13
C TRP A 62 -12.89 12.69 -18.82
N ILE A 63 -11.98 11.73 -18.67
CA ILE A 63 -10.60 11.84 -19.15
C ILE A 63 -10.22 10.53 -19.84
N GLU A 64 -9.61 10.65 -21.04
CA GLU A 64 -9.03 9.49 -21.70
C GLU A 64 -7.72 9.10 -21.02
N LEU A 65 -7.63 7.88 -20.56
CA LEU A 65 -6.43 7.35 -19.93
C LEU A 65 -5.71 6.40 -20.89
N ASN A 66 -4.40 6.55 -20.99
CA ASN A 66 -3.53 5.63 -21.72
C ASN A 66 -3.50 4.27 -21.01
N ASN A 67 -3.29 3.20 -21.76
CA ASN A 67 -3.19 1.84 -21.24
C ASN A 67 -2.08 1.63 -20.21
N MET A 68 -1.04 2.43 -20.26
CA MET A 68 0.08 2.39 -19.28
C MET A 68 -0.27 3.06 -17.96
N THR A 69 -1.27 3.94 -17.94
CA THR A 69 -1.66 4.69 -16.73
C THR A 69 -2.12 3.76 -15.61
N PRO A 70 -3.05 2.81 -15.83
CA PRO A 70 -3.45 1.88 -14.77
C PRO A 70 -2.29 1.02 -14.27
N VAL A 71 -1.42 0.57 -15.16
CA VAL A 71 -0.26 -0.26 -14.80
C VAL A 71 0.67 0.50 -13.85
N LEU A 72 1.03 1.72 -14.22
CA LEU A 72 1.91 2.56 -13.40
C LEU A 72 1.27 2.88 -12.04
N ALA A 73 -0.01 3.24 -12.05
CA ALA A 73 -0.73 3.56 -10.81
C ALA A 73 -0.82 2.37 -9.87
N ILE A 74 -1.07 1.16 -10.39
CA ILE A 74 -1.09 -0.07 -9.60
C ILE A 74 0.29 -0.35 -9.01
N MET A 75 1.33 -0.24 -9.81
CA MET A 75 2.72 -0.48 -9.34
C MET A 75 3.09 0.48 -8.21
N ILE A 76 2.85 1.77 -8.39
CA ILE A 76 3.14 2.78 -7.38
C ILE A 76 2.25 2.58 -6.15
N GLY A 77 0.97 2.30 -6.36
CA GLY A 77 0.02 2.08 -5.28
C GLY A 77 0.38 0.89 -4.40
N LEU A 78 0.79 -0.24 -5.00
CA LEU A 78 1.24 -1.41 -4.25
C LEU A 78 2.52 -1.10 -3.46
N ALA A 79 3.51 -0.50 -4.11
CA ALA A 79 4.78 -0.17 -3.47
C ALA A 79 4.59 0.77 -2.27
N VAL A 80 3.89 1.87 -2.50
CA VAL A 80 3.63 2.89 -1.48
C VAL A 80 2.73 2.33 -0.38
N GLY A 81 1.68 1.60 -0.76
CA GLY A 81 0.75 1.02 0.20
C GLY A 81 1.41 0.01 1.13
N ILE A 82 2.25 -0.87 0.60
CA ILE A 82 2.99 -1.84 1.40
C ILE A 82 3.99 -1.12 2.31
N ASP A 83 4.76 -0.19 1.79
CA ASP A 83 5.79 0.53 2.55
C ASP A 83 5.19 1.33 3.70
N TYR A 84 4.10 2.05 3.46
CA TYR A 84 3.47 2.89 4.48
C TYR A 84 2.77 2.04 5.54
N ALA A 85 2.08 0.98 5.13
CA ALA A 85 1.47 0.03 6.05
C ALA A 85 2.52 -0.67 6.91
N LEU A 86 3.63 -1.06 6.29
CA LEU A 86 4.77 -1.68 6.95
C LEU A 86 5.36 -0.76 8.02
N PHE A 87 5.50 0.52 7.70
CA PHE A 87 6.07 1.51 8.61
C PHE A 87 5.20 1.69 9.87
N ILE A 88 3.88 1.80 9.67
CA ILE A 88 2.93 1.90 10.78
C ILE A 88 2.93 0.61 11.62
N LEU A 89 2.92 -0.53 10.97
CA LEU A 89 2.94 -1.83 11.66
C LEU A 89 4.22 -2.04 12.46
N SER A 90 5.37 -1.69 11.90
CA SER A 90 6.66 -1.76 12.59
C SER A 90 6.67 -0.88 13.84
N ARG A 91 6.13 0.32 13.72
CA ARG A 91 6.01 1.24 14.85
C ARG A 91 5.07 0.68 15.92
N TYR A 92 3.92 0.12 15.50
CA TYR A 92 3.00 -0.53 16.41
C TYR A 92 3.68 -1.65 17.21
N ARG A 93 4.44 -2.52 16.55
CA ARG A 93 5.13 -3.62 17.20
C ARG A 93 6.18 -3.12 18.20
N SER A 94 6.85 -2.02 17.89
CA SER A 94 7.79 -1.38 18.80
C SER A 94 7.10 -0.82 20.04
N GLU A 95 5.98 -0.12 19.85
CA GLU A 95 5.22 0.48 20.95
C GLU A 95 4.49 -0.57 21.80
N ARG A 96 4.10 -1.68 21.20
CA ARG A 96 3.40 -2.77 21.89
C ARG A 96 4.22 -3.40 23.02
N ARG A 97 5.52 -3.22 22.99
CA ARG A 97 6.42 -3.67 24.06
C ARG A 97 6.27 -2.84 25.33
N ARG A 98 5.76 -1.63 25.23
CA ARG A 98 5.69 -0.65 26.32
C ARG A 98 4.26 -0.37 26.78
N MET A 99 3.27 -0.63 25.97
CA MET A 99 1.88 -0.27 26.23
C MET A 99 0.90 -1.26 25.64
N ASP A 100 -0.36 -1.19 26.05
CA ASP A 100 -1.42 -2.08 25.60
C ASP A 100 -1.77 -1.82 24.12
N GLY A 101 -2.46 -2.80 23.51
CA GLY A 101 -2.76 -2.79 22.09
C GLY A 101 -3.41 -1.51 21.56
N PRO A 102 -4.52 -1.02 22.17
CA PRO A 102 -5.16 0.22 21.69
C PRO A 102 -4.26 1.44 21.81
N ASP A 103 -3.52 1.57 22.90
CA ASP A 103 -2.58 2.68 23.13
C ASP A 103 -1.40 2.62 22.16
N ALA A 104 -0.88 1.42 21.90
CA ALA A 104 0.19 1.20 20.93
C ALA A 104 -0.26 1.55 19.50
N ALA A 105 -1.50 1.20 19.13
CA ALA A 105 -2.05 1.54 17.82
C ALA A 105 -2.20 3.05 17.67
N GLY A 106 -2.70 3.74 18.69
CA GLY A 106 -2.82 5.19 18.70
C GLY A 106 -1.45 5.88 18.60
N MET A 107 -0.46 5.40 19.34
CA MET A 107 0.90 5.94 19.30
C MET A 107 1.57 5.68 17.94
N ALA A 108 1.37 4.50 17.36
CA ALA A 108 1.91 4.17 16.04
C ALA A 108 1.33 5.07 14.95
N VAL A 109 0.02 5.31 14.96
CA VAL A 109 -0.61 6.22 14.01
C VAL A 109 -0.19 7.66 14.24
N GLY A 110 -0.08 8.09 15.49
CA GLY A 110 0.34 9.45 15.82
C GLY A 110 1.77 9.77 15.42
N THR A 111 2.69 8.82 15.57
CA THR A 111 4.11 9.01 15.24
C THR A 111 4.46 8.61 13.81
N ALA A 112 4.21 7.37 13.44
CA ALA A 112 4.50 6.88 12.10
C ALA A 112 3.54 7.45 11.04
N GLY A 113 2.28 7.68 11.41
CA GLY A 113 1.29 8.28 10.53
C GLY A 113 1.67 9.67 10.07
N SER A 114 2.23 10.47 10.95
CA SER A 114 2.75 11.81 10.61
C SER A 114 3.85 11.72 9.54
N SER A 115 4.78 10.78 9.68
CA SER A 115 5.83 10.53 8.67
C SER A 115 5.25 10.01 7.36
N VAL A 116 4.24 9.14 7.41
CA VAL A 116 3.54 8.63 6.24
C VAL A 116 2.83 9.75 5.48
N VAL A 117 2.16 10.64 6.19
CA VAL A 117 1.49 11.81 5.58
C VAL A 117 2.52 12.71 4.89
N PHE A 118 3.63 12.99 5.54
CA PHE A 118 4.70 13.82 4.98
C PHE A 118 5.30 13.16 3.73
N ALA A 119 5.64 11.89 3.81
CA ALA A 119 6.20 11.14 2.68
C ALA A 119 5.19 11.05 1.51
N GLY A 120 3.93 10.77 1.82
CA GLY A 120 2.86 10.74 0.83
C GLY A 120 2.63 12.08 0.15
N ALA A 121 2.65 13.17 0.93
CA ALA A 121 2.54 14.52 0.38
C ALA A 121 3.70 14.86 -0.54
N THR A 122 4.91 14.42 -0.20
CA THR A 122 6.10 14.63 -1.04
C THR A 122 5.97 13.89 -2.38
N VAL A 123 5.59 12.61 -2.35
CA VAL A 123 5.38 11.80 -3.56
C VAL A 123 4.23 12.37 -4.39
N PHE A 124 3.13 12.72 -3.74
CA PHE A 124 1.97 13.34 -4.39
C PHE A 124 2.37 14.62 -5.14
N THR A 125 3.13 15.49 -4.48
CA THR A 125 3.62 16.75 -5.07
C THR A 125 4.53 16.49 -6.26
N ALA A 126 5.43 15.50 -6.14
CA ALA A 126 6.33 15.12 -7.23
C ALA A 126 5.56 14.60 -8.45
N LEU A 127 4.54 13.76 -8.24
CA LEU A 127 3.71 13.24 -9.32
C LEU A 127 2.82 14.35 -9.93
N PHE A 128 2.32 15.23 -9.09
CA PHE A 128 1.52 16.36 -9.56
C PHE A 128 2.36 17.34 -10.40
N ALA A 129 3.66 17.42 -10.14
CA ALA A 129 4.59 18.24 -10.92
C ALA A 129 4.73 17.79 -12.38
N LEU A 130 4.32 16.55 -12.71
CA LEU A 130 4.25 16.10 -14.11
C LEU A 130 3.29 16.93 -14.97
N LEU A 131 2.35 17.64 -14.34
CA LEU A 131 1.48 18.60 -15.04
C LEU A 131 2.29 19.70 -15.72
N ILE A 132 3.43 20.07 -15.16
CA ILE A 132 4.30 21.14 -15.69
C ILE A 132 4.89 20.74 -17.04
N ALA A 133 5.10 19.44 -17.28
CA ALA A 133 5.64 18.93 -18.53
C ALA A 133 4.72 19.21 -19.74
N ARG A 134 3.42 19.41 -19.50
CA ARG A 134 2.40 19.71 -20.53
C ARG A 134 2.31 18.64 -21.63
N ILE A 135 2.70 17.43 -21.33
CA ILE A 135 2.57 16.28 -22.22
C ILE A 135 1.32 15.52 -21.76
N GLY A 136 0.30 15.42 -22.62
CA GLY A 136 -1.02 14.91 -22.26
C GLY A 136 -1.01 13.58 -21.55
N PHE A 137 -0.26 12.59 -22.03
CA PHE A 137 -0.22 11.27 -21.40
C PHE A 137 0.53 11.27 -20.06
N LEU A 138 1.60 12.09 -19.91
CA LEU A 138 2.31 12.24 -18.64
C LEU A 138 1.46 12.93 -17.58
N THR A 139 0.66 13.92 -18.00
CA THR A 139 -0.28 14.61 -17.12
C THR A 139 -1.31 13.61 -16.57
N ALA A 140 -1.91 12.79 -17.44
CA ALA A 140 -2.88 11.80 -17.04
C ALA A 140 -2.27 10.75 -16.12
N MET A 141 -1.06 10.27 -16.44
CA MET A 141 -0.33 9.30 -15.62
C MET A 141 0.02 9.89 -14.25
N GLY A 142 0.51 11.13 -14.21
CA GLY A 142 0.85 11.81 -12.97
C GLY A 142 -0.35 12.01 -12.06
N LEU A 143 -1.49 12.43 -12.62
CA LEU A 143 -2.73 12.60 -11.86
C LEU A 143 -3.26 11.27 -11.32
N ALA A 144 -3.26 10.21 -12.14
CA ALA A 144 -3.73 8.90 -11.72
C ALA A 144 -2.83 8.33 -10.61
N ALA A 145 -1.52 8.44 -10.77
CA ALA A 145 -0.55 7.97 -9.77
C ALA A 145 -0.66 8.80 -8.48
N ALA A 146 -0.81 10.12 -8.58
CA ALA A 146 -0.99 11.00 -7.41
C ALA A 146 -2.27 10.66 -6.65
N GLY A 147 -3.36 10.43 -7.37
CA GLY A 147 -4.62 9.99 -6.75
C GLY A 147 -4.49 8.65 -6.05
N THR A 148 -3.78 7.70 -6.66
CA THR A 148 -3.54 6.38 -6.08
C THR A 148 -2.67 6.48 -4.82
N VAL A 149 -1.65 7.31 -4.82
CA VAL A 149 -0.82 7.58 -3.63
C VAL A 149 -1.66 8.18 -2.50
N ALA A 150 -2.51 9.16 -2.81
CA ALA A 150 -3.41 9.75 -1.81
C ALA A 150 -4.32 8.70 -1.19
N ILE A 151 -4.92 7.83 -2.00
CA ILE A 151 -5.75 6.72 -1.53
C ILE A 151 -4.93 5.75 -0.69
N ALA A 152 -3.72 5.40 -1.11
CA ALA A 152 -2.84 4.49 -0.37
C ALA A 152 -2.50 5.04 1.01
N VAL A 153 -2.22 6.34 1.12
CA VAL A 153 -1.99 7.00 2.41
C VAL A 153 -3.22 6.92 3.31
N LEU A 154 -4.39 7.27 2.77
CA LEU A 154 -5.64 7.23 3.54
C LEU A 154 -5.96 5.82 4.01
N VAL A 155 -5.81 4.82 3.15
CA VAL A 155 -6.03 3.42 3.49
C VAL A 155 -5.06 2.96 4.56
N SER A 156 -3.79 3.29 4.45
CA SER A 156 -2.78 2.94 5.46
C SER A 156 -3.10 3.55 6.81
N LEU A 157 -3.53 4.82 6.84
CA LEU A 157 -3.86 5.52 8.09
C LEU A 157 -5.16 5.05 8.74
N THR A 158 -6.08 4.49 7.96
CA THR A 158 -7.40 4.05 8.46
C THR A 158 -7.48 2.53 8.64
N LEU A 159 -7.10 1.77 7.62
CA LEU A 159 -7.26 0.32 7.60
C LEU A 159 -6.26 -0.38 8.52
N ILE A 160 -5.00 0.05 8.54
CA ILE A 160 -4.00 -0.58 9.42
C ILE A 160 -4.37 -0.44 10.89
N PRO A 161 -4.73 0.75 11.43
CA PRO A 161 -5.21 0.84 12.81
C PRO A 161 -6.46 -0.01 13.08
N ALA A 162 -7.40 -0.07 12.13
CA ALA A 162 -8.60 -0.89 12.27
C ALA A 162 -8.26 -2.37 12.34
N MET A 163 -7.35 -2.84 11.48
CA MET A 163 -6.87 -4.23 11.50
C MET A 163 -6.10 -4.54 12.79
N LEU A 164 -5.30 -3.60 13.28
CA LEU A 164 -4.58 -3.74 14.56
C LEU A 164 -5.54 -3.83 15.73
N GLY A 165 -6.66 -3.13 15.69
CA GLY A 165 -7.71 -3.23 16.70
C GLY A 165 -8.36 -4.61 16.77
N LEU A 166 -8.51 -5.28 15.61
CA LEU A 166 -9.12 -6.60 15.50
C LEU A 166 -8.12 -7.74 15.65
N LEU A 167 -6.92 -7.61 15.09
CA LEU A 167 -5.95 -8.69 14.91
C LEU A 167 -4.60 -8.41 15.58
N GLY A 168 -4.49 -7.30 16.31
CA GLY A 168 -3.22 -6.85 16.87
C GLY A 168 -2.54 -7.86 17.79
N ASP A 169 -3.32 -8.55 18.62
CA ASP A 169 -2.81 -9.59 19.52
C ASP A 169 -2.20 -10.75 18.75
N LYS A 170 -2.79 -11.14 17.62
CA LYS A 170 -2.26 -12.18 16.74
C LYS A 170 -0.99 -11.75 16.01
N ALA A 171 -0.88 -10.46 15.71
CA ALA A 171 0.32 -9.91 15.06
C ALA A 171 1.55 -9.93 15.97
N VAL A 172 1.36 -9.96 17.28
CA VAL A 172 2.42 -9.93 18.29
C VAL A 172 2.61 -11.28 18.99
N SER A 173 1.61 -12.17 18.96
CA SER A 173 1.58 -13.42 19.74
C SER A 173 2.77 -14.34 19.50
N TYR A 174 3.28 -14.37 18.27
CA TYR A 174 4.42 -15.21 17.91
C TYR A 174 5.72 -14.78 18.60
N THR A 175 5.85 -13.51 18.88
CA THR A 175 7.02 -12.94 19.57
C THR A 175 6.99 -13.27 21.07
N HIS A 176 5.81 -13.37 21.68
CA HIS A 176 5.64 -13.74 23.08
C HIS A 176 5.93 -15.22 23.36
N LEU A 177 5.52 -16.10 22.45
CA LEU A 177 5.83 -17.54 22.59
C LEU A 177 7.32 -17.81 22.56
N ARG A 178 8.05 -17.07 21.71
CA ARG A 178 9.51 -17.22 21.62
C ARG A 178 10.26 -16.65 22.82
N ALA A 179 9.69 -15.67 23.49
CA ALA A 179 10.28 -15.08 24.70
C ALA A 179 10.10 -15.98 25.92
N HIS A 180 9.10 -16.85 25.92
CA HIS A 180 8.87 -17.81 27.01
C HIS A 180 9.67 -19.11 26.86
N GLU A 181 10.23 -19.38 25.69
CA GLU A 181 11.07 -20.55 25.44
C GLU A 181 12.57 -20.31 25.76
N THR A 182 12.92 -19.12 26.04
CA THR A 182 14.25 -18.73 26.49
C THR A 182 14.23 -18.22 27.93
#